data_5c6349e57fb7c010d24cba351bd18917
#
_entry.id   5c6349e57fb7c010d24cba351bd18917
#
_cell.length_a   1.000
_cell.length_b   1.000
_cell.length_c   1.000
_cell.angle_alpha   90.00
_cell.angle_beta   90.00
_cell.angle_gamma   90.00
#
_symmetry.space_group_name_H-M   'P 1'
#
loop_
_entity.id
_entity.type
_entity.pdbx_description
1 polymer ?
#
loop_
_entity_poly.entity_id
_entity_poly.type
_entity_poly.pdbx_seq_one_letter_code
_entity_poly.pdbx_strand_id
1 'polypeptide(L)'
;MDLEALAKARDEFDALVADIRPQLLRYCARMTGSAVDGEDIVQDALAKVYFRLPQLGHVANLRAWLFRVAHNKALDHLRRYDVRFGDTLEGELPAQTEDSPLEAAEMAEWGLSHFVRLTALQRSCVILKDVLSYSLEEISEILDGSVPSIKGALHRGRASLRRQAGESPSATALPPEQARLLSRYVELFNARDFDALRAMLAEDVRLELVGMTEKSGAADVGGYFANYAKLAGIRLEHGVVDGRPAILAREEPQAPPAYCLFVRFRDERIQFIRDYRYARYVFDEATWSCATEGR
;
A
#
# COMPACT_ATOMS: atom_id res chain seq x y z
N MET A 1 1.68 -0.09 36.98
CA MET A 1 2.04 1.02 36.07
C MET A 1 1.02 2.11 36.32
N ASP A 2 1.49 3.29 36.68
CA ASP A 2 0.66 4.45 36.99
C ASP A 2 -0.11 4.92 35.75
N LEU A 3 -1.36 5.35 35.91
CA LEU A 3 -2.20 5.85 34.81
C LEU A 3 -1.56 7.04 34.07
N GLU A 4 -0.84 7.86 34.80
CA GLU A 4 -0.12 9.02 34.26
C GLU A 4 1.08 8.60 33.39
N ALA A 5 1.82 7.57 33.81
CA ALA A 5 2.91 6.99 33.04
C ALA A 5 2.40 6.30 31.76
N LEU A 6 1.22 5.68 31.81
CA LEU A 6 0.60 5.06 30.63
C LEU A 6 0.10 6.12 29.64
N ALA A 7 -0.50 7.21 30.11
CA ALA A 7 -0.94 8.32 29.26
C ALA A 7 0.28 8.94 28.53
N LYS A 8 1.35 9.23 29.27
CA LYS A 8 2.58 9.77 28.69
C LYS A 8 3.20 8.83 27.63
N ALA A 9 3.26 7.54 27.92
CA ALA A 9 3.78 6.55 26.95
C ALA A 9 2.93 6.48 25.67
N ARG A 10 1.62 6.70 25.77
CA ARG A 10 0.72 6.80 24.60
C ARG A 10 0.99 8.05 23.79
N ASP A 11 1.10 9.21 24.44
CA ASP A 11 1.38 10.47 23.75
C ASP A 11 2.72 10.44 23.02
N GLU A 12 3.77 9.87 23.65
CA GLU A 12 5.07 9.69 23.05
C GLU A 12 5.00 8.71 21.86
N PHE A 13 4.21 7.66 21.97
CA PHE A 13 4.00 6.70 20.89
C PHE A 13 3.23 7.36 19.72
N ASP A 14 2.16 8.08 19.97
CA ASP A 14 1.36 8.74 18.94
C ASP A 14 2.19 9.78 18.17
N ALA A 15 3.04 10.53 18.87
CA ALA A 15 3.98 11.47 18.26
C ALA A 15 5.01 10.73 17.36
N LEU A 16 5.56 9.62 17.83
CA LEU A 16 6.48 8.79 17.03
C LEU A 16 5.76 8.20 15.81
N VAL A 17 4.54 7.70 15.96
CA VAL A 17 3.75 7.14 14.86
C VAL A 17 3.48 8.18 13.79
N ALA A 18 3.13 9.40 14.16
CA ALA A 18 2.90 10.49 13.21
C ALA A 18 4.15 10.77 12.34
N ASP A 19 5.35 10.70 12.94
CA ASP A 19 6.61 10.90 12.22
C ASP A 19 7.03 9.69 11.35
N ILE A 20 6.85 8.47 11.86
CA ILE A 20 7.37 7.27 11.19
C ILE A 20 6.40 6.64 10.18
N ARG A 21 5.08 6.89 10.31
CA ARG A 21 4.05 6.27 9.48
C ARG A 21 4.28 6.47 7.98
N PRO A 22 4.63 7.67 7.47
CA PRO A 22 4.94 7.84 6.04
C PRO A 22 6.12 6.97 5.58
N GLN A 23 7.15 6.81 6.41
CA GLN A 23 8.30 5.98 6.10
C GLN A 23 7.94 4.49 6.11
N LEU A 24 7.12 4.05 7.08
CA LEU A 24 6.62 2.67 7.14
C LEU A 24 5.75 2.35 5.91
N LEU A 25 4.86 3.26 5.51
CA LEU A 25 4.05 3.07 4.31
C LEU A 25 4.92 2.96 3.07
N ARG A 26 5.87 3.88 2.88
CA ARG A 26 6.80 3.87 1.75
C ARG A 26 7.62 2.60 1.70
N TYR A 27 8.03 2.08 2.86
CA TYR A 27 8.71 0.80 2.99
C TYR A 27 7.81 -0.37 2.61
N CYS A 28 6.63 -0.48 3.24
CA CYS A 28 5.72 -1.61 3.04
C CYS A 28 5.13 -1.65 1.62
N ALA A 29 4.82 -0.50 1.03
CA ALA A 29 4.35 -0.39 -0.34
C ALA A 29 5.37 -0.96 -1.35
N ARG A 30 6.65 -0.62 -1.18
CA ARG A 30 7.73 -1.16 -2.04
C ARG A 30 8.05 -2.62 -1.73
N MET A 31 7.88 -3.05 -0.49
CA MET A 31 8.01 -4.47 -0.13
C MET A 31 6.94 -5.35 -0.79
N THR A 32 5.71 -4.87 -0.86
CA THR A 32 4.58 -5.62 -1.42
C THR A 32 4.35 -5.36 -2.91
N GLY A 33 4.85 -4.24 -3.44
CA GLY A 33 4.54 -3.75 -4.78
C GLY A 33 3.17 -3.08 -4.87
N SER A 34 2.57 -2.71 -3.74
CA SER A 34 1.24 -2.11 -3.67
C SER A 34 1.13 -1.20 -2.45
N ALA A 35 0.76 0.06 -2.67
CA ALA A 35 0.52 1.01 -1.58
C ALA A 35 -0.66 0.58 -0.70
N VAL A 36 -1.66 -0.05 -1.30
CA VAL A 36 -2.84 -0.61 -0.62
C VAL A 36 -2.46 -1.72 0.36
N ASP A 37 -1.71 -2.72 -0.12
CA ASP A 37 -1.26 -3.83 0.72
C ASP A 37 -0.22 -3.35 1.75
N GLY A 38 0.58 -2.34 1.38
CA GLY A 38 1.52 -1.67 2.29
C GLY A 38 0.82 -1.00 3.46
N GLU A 39 -0.28 -0.30 3.21
CA GLU A 39 -1.08 0.34 4.27
C GLU A 39 -1.70 -0.69 5.21
N ASP A 40 -2.22 -1.81 4.69
CA ASP A 40 -2.74 -2.90 5.54
C ASP A 40 -1.68 -3.42 6.51
N ILE A 41 -0.45 -3.60 6.01
CA ILE A 41 0.68 -4.05 6.84
C ILE A 41 1.02 -3.01 7.90
N VAL A 42 1.01 -1.72 7.54
CA VAL A 42 1.30 -0.62 8.48
C VAL A 42 0.24 -0.57 9.57
N GLN A 43 -1.05 -0.58 9.22
CA GLN A 43 -2.15 -0.58 10.19
C GLN A 43 -2.04 -1.77 11.15
N ASP A 44 -1.84 -2.95 10.62
CA ASP A 44 -1.66 -4.18 11.39
C ASP A 44 -0.41 -4.11 12.31
N ALA A 45 0.70 -3.54 11.85
CA ALA A 45 1.91 -3.40 12.64
C ALA A 45 1.68 -2.43 13.80
N LEU A 46 1.10 -1.25 13.51
CA LEU A 46 0.81 -0.23 14.51
C LEU A 46 -0.21 -0.72 15.55
N ALA A 47 -1.28 -1.40 15.13
CA ALA A 47 -2.26 -1.99 16.04
C ALA A 47 -1.60 -3.00 17.00
N LYS A 48 -0.76 -3.91 16.46
CA LYS A 48 -0.05 -4.91 17.27
C LYS A 48 0.85 -4.25 18.31
N VAL A 49 1.52 -3.16 17.94
CA VAL A 49 2.41 -2.41 18.83
C VAL A 49 1.59 -1.69 19.89
N TYR A 50 0.53 -1.00 19.51
CA TYR A 50 -0.35 -0.27 20.42
C TYR A 50 -0.90 -1.16 21.54
N PHE A 51 -1.37 -2.36 21.19
CA PHE A 51 -1.87 -3.34 22.19
C PHE A 51 -0.77 -3.87 23.13
N ARG A 52 0.49 -3.83 22.70
CA ARG A 52 1.64 -4.28 23.52
C ARG A 52 2.34 -3.16 24.29
N LEU A 53 2.03 -1.90 24.02
CA LEU A 53 2.63 -0.74 24.72
C LEU A 53 2.70 -0.90 26.22
N PRO A 54 1.66 -1.37 26.94
CA PRO A 54 1.72 -1.54 28.38
C PRO A 54 2.71 -2.61 28.87
N GLN A 55 3.11 -3.52 27.96
CA GLN A 55 4.00 -4.66 28.24
C GLN A 55 5.42 -4.43 27.71
N LEU A 56 5.58 -3.43 26.83
CA LEU A 56 6.86 -3.02 26.31
C LEU A 56 7.56 -2.19 27.38
N GLY A 57 8.35 -2.85 28.23
CA GLY A 57 9.33 -2.14 29.04
C GLY A 57 10.15 -1.14 28.18
N HIS A 58 11.29 -0.67 28.65
CA HIS A 58 12.15 0.21 27.84
C HIS A 58 12.66 -0.49 26.57
N VAL A 59 11.95 -0.29 25.44
CA VAL A 59 12.50 -0.62 24.11
C VAL A 59 13.49 0.47 23.75
N ALA A 60 14.75 0.13 23.71
CA ALA A 60 15.86 1.09 23.50
C ALA A 60 15.72 1.85 22.15
N ASN A 61 15.18 1.21 21.10
CA ASN A 61 14.94 1.82 19.78
C ASN A 61 13.58 1.40 19.25
N LEU A 62 12.54 2.18 19.60
CA LEU A 62 11.18 1.91 19.21
C LEU A 62 10.97 2.03 17.69
N ARG A 63 11.72 2.93 17.02
CA ARG A 63 11.70 3.10 15.56
C ARG A 63 12.19 1.83 14.85
N ALA A 64 13.36 1.32 15.19
CA ALA A 64 13.90 0.08 14.60
C ALA A 64 12.98 -1.11 14.88
N TRP A 65 12.41 -1.18 16.07
CA TRP A 65 11.47 -2.24 16.42
C TRP A 65 10.17 -2.19 15.60
N LEU A 66 9.59 -0.99 15.36
CA LEU A 66 8.42 -0.82 14.49
C LEU A 66 8.72 -1.27 13.06
N PHE A 67 9.86 -0.88 12.50
CA PHE A 67 10.30 -1.35 11.18
C PHE A 67 10.47 -2.87 11.13
N ARG A 68 11.03 -3.47 12.18
CA ARG A 68 11.17 -4.93 12.28
C ARG A 68 9.80 -5.63 12.29
N VAL A 69 8.81 -5.09 13.03
CA VAL A 69 7.45 -5.63 13.04
C VAL A 69 6.81 -5.52 11.64
N ALA A 70 6.93 -4.37 10.99
CA ALA A 70 6.42 -4.13 9.64
C ALA A 70 7.13 -5.04 8.60
N HIS A 71 8.47 -5.18 8.69
CA HIS A 71 9.25 -6.09 7.85
C HIS A 71 8.77 -7.53 7.95
N ASN A 72 8.63 -8.06 9.17
CA ASN A 72 8.16 -9.43 9.36
C ASN A 72 6.74 -9.64 8.80
N LYS A 73 5.84 -8.67 8.98
CA LYS A 73 4.49 -8.74 8.39
C LYS A 73 4.53 -8.67 6.86
N ALA A 74 5.40 -7.85 6.28
CA ALA A 74 5.61 -7.79 4.84
C ALA A 74 6.14 -9.14 4.30
N LEU A 75 7.08 -9.78 4.99
CA LEU A 75 7.56 -11.13 4.63
C LEU A 75 6.43 -12.17 4.70
N ASP A 76 5.61 -12.13 5.73
CA ASP A 76 4.46 -13.04 5.88
C ASP A 76 3.41 -12.80 4.77
N HIS A 77 3.23 -11.55 4.35
CA HIS A 77 2.37 -11.21 3.22
C HIS A 77 2.93 -11.79 1.92
N LEU A 78 4.22 -11.58 1.64
CA LEU A 78 4.89 -12.11 0.45
C LEU A 78 4.82 -13.65 0.38
N ARG A 79 5.12 -14.36 1.47
CA ARG A 79 5.00 -15.83 1.52
C ARG A 79 3.60 -16.32 1.18
N ARG A 80 2.54 -15.62 1.62
CA ARG A 80 1.15 -15.96 1.28
C ARG A 80 0.83 -15.69 -0.19
N TYR A 81 1.45 -14.66 -0.75
CA TYR A 81 1.31 -14.31 -2.17
C TYR A 81 2.04 -15.31 -3.06
N ASP A 82 3.30 -15.64 -2.74
CA ASP A 82 4.12 -16.63 -3.48
C ASP A 82 3.47 -18.02 -3.51
N VAL A 83 2.84 -18.45 -2.40
CA VAL A 83 2.08 -19.73 -2.35
C VAL A 83 0.87 -19.71 -3.29
N ARG A 84 0.29 -18.54 -3.56
CA ARG A 84 -0.87 -18.42 -4.46
C ARG A 84 -0.51 -18.30 -5.93
N PHE A 85 0.67 -17.77 -6.26
CA PHE A 85 1.06 -17.42 -7.63
C PHE A 85 2.36 -18.06 -8.13
N GLY A 86 3.04 -18.85 -7.32
CA GLY A 86 4.07 -19.84 -7.67
C GLY A 86 5.12 -19.39 -8.68
N ASP A 87 5.94 -18.37 -8.38
CA ASP A 87 7.17 -18.10 -9.12
C ASP A 87 8.31 -17.73 -8.16
N THR A 88 9.22 -18.66 -8.01
CA THR A 88 10.48 -18.48 -7.27
C THR A 88 11.55 -18.05 -8.25
N LEU A 89 11.99 -16.80 -8.15
CA LEU A 89 13.16 -16.32 -8.90
C LEU A 89 14.42 -16.46 -8.04
N GLU A 90 15.10 -17.57 -8.15
CA GLU A 90 16.48 -17.76 -7.69
C GLU A 90 17.47 -17.39 -8.80
N GLY A 91 18.42 -16.52 -8.49
CA GLY A 91 19.52 -16.17 -9.37
C GLY A 91 20.66 -15.51 -8.62
N GLU A 92 21.76 -16.23 -8.41
CA GLU A 92 23.01 -15.67 -7.89
C GLU A 92 23.79 -14.96 -9.00
N LEU A 93 24.31 -13.75 -8.70
CA LEU A 93 25.20 -13.00 -9.59
C LEU A 93 26.38 -12.39 -8.83
N PRO A 94 27.57 -12.32 -9.49
CA PRO A 94 28.81 -11.85 -8.85
C PRO A 94 28.83 -10.32 -8.66
N ALA A 95 29.53 -9.91 -7.60
CA ALA A 95 29.70 -8.53 -7.20
C ALA A 95 30.85 -7.86 -7.96
N GLN A 96 30.63 -6.60 -8.41
CA GLN A 96 31.58 -5.49 -8.39
C GLN A 96 31.00 -4.26 -9.10
N THR A 97 30.88 -3.14 -8.38
CA THR A 97 31.10 -1.75 -8.83
C THR A 97 30.66 -0.76 -7.75
N GLU A 98 31.37 0.37 -7.64
CA GLU A 98 31.17 1.41 -6.64
C GLU A 98 29.86 2.20 -6.92
N ASP A 99 29.18 2.58 -5.84
CA ASP A 99 27.84 3.17 -5.86
C ASP A 99 27.91 4.69 -6.06
N SER A 100 27.15 5.23 -7.02
CA SER A 100 26.95 6.66 -7.23
C SER A 100 25.72 7.18 -6.44
N PRO A 101 25.83 8.33 -5.74
CA PRO A 101 24.69 8.97 -5.06
C PRO A 101 23.56 9.38 -6.00
N LEU A 102 23.86 9.66 -7.28
CA LEU A 102 22.85 10.02 -8.30
C LEU A 102 21.90 8.83 -8.59
N GLU A 103 22.46 7.62 -8.62
CA GLU A 103 21.68 6.40 -8.89
C GLU A 103 20.70 6.08 -7.75
N ALA A 104 21.04 6.41 -6.51
CA ALA A 104 20.15 6.20 -5.36
C ALA A 104 18.91 7.11 -5.43
N ALA A 105 19.07 8.37 -5.90
CA ALA A 105 17.95 9.28 -6.09
C ALA A 105 17.01 8.81 -7.21
N GLU A 106 17.55 8.33 -8.33
CA GLU A 106 16.74 7.77 -9.42
C GLU A 106 15.96 6.53 -8.96
N MET A 107 16.58 5.64 -8.17
CA MET A 107 15.90 4.44 -7.64
C MET A 107 14.77 4.78 -6.67
N ALA A 108 14.85 5.89 -5.95
CA ALA A 108 13.79 6.33 -5.06
C ALA A 108 12.51 6.71 -5.81
N GLU A 109 12.63 7.16 -7.07
CA GLU A 109 11.51 7.55 -7.94
C GLU A 109 10.89 6.36 -8.70
N TRP A 110 11.52 5.18 -8.64
CA TRP A 110 11.01 4.01 -9.36
C TRP A 110 9.68 3.52 -8.79
N GLY A 111 8.77 3.14 -9.70
CA GLY A 111 7.47 2.60 -9.34
C GLY A 111 7.57 1.30 -8.54
N LEU A 112 6.54 1.01 -7.74
CA LEU A 112 6.51 -0.12 -6.79
C LEU A 112 6.79 -1.48 -7.44
N SER A 113 6.37 -1.65 -8.68
CA SER A 113 6.52 -2.90 -9.46
C SER A 113 7.97 -3.31 -9.74
N HIS A 114 8.92 -2.38 -9.73
CA HIS A 114 10.33 -2.71 -9.93
C HIS A 114 10.92 -3.43 -8.74
N PHE A 115 10.48 -3.09 -7.54
CA PHE A 115 10.98 -3.68 -6.31
C PHE A 115 10.55 -5.14 -6.11
N VAL A 116 9.38 -5.55 -6.62
CA VAL A 116 8.87 -6.92 -6.43
C VAL A 116 9.70 -8.00 -7.10
N ARG A 117 10.55 -7.62 -8.06
CA ARG A 117 11.47 -8.54 -8.75
C ARG A 117 12.76 -8.82 -7.96
N LEU A 118 12.99 -8.11 -6.85
CA LEU A 118 14.12 -8.35 -5.96
C LEU A 118 13.78 -9.44 -4.94
N THR A 119 14.81 -10.18 -4.49
CA THR A 119 14.60 -11.03 -3.30
C THR A 119 14.24 -10.17 -2.10
N ALA A 120 13.54 -10.73 -1.12
CA ALA A 120 13.06 -9.99 0.04
C ALA A 120 14.18 -9.22 0.77
N LEU A 121 15.36 -9.83 0.95
CA LEU A 121 16.50 -9.18 1.60
C LEU A 121 17.08 -8.05 0.74
N GLN A 122 17.27 -8.25 -0.57
CA GLN A 122 17.73 -7.22 -1.49
C GLN A 122 16.78 -6.03 -1.50
N ARG A 123 15.48 -6.31 -1.60
CA ARG A 123 14.40 -5.33 -1.59
C ARG A 123 14.43 -4.48 -0.32
N SER A 124 14.46 -5.13 0.86
CA SER A 124 14.54 -4.44 2.14
C SER A 124 15.75 -3.53 2.25
N CYS A 125 16.95 -4.04 1.87
CA CYS A 125 18.19 -3.26 1.94
C CYS A 125 18.14 -2.02 1.03
N VAL A 126 17.66 -2.17 -0.22
CA VAL A 126 17.56 -1.04 -1.16
C VAL A 126 16.55 -0.01 -0.66
N ILE A 127 15.36 -0.42 -0.21
CA ILE A 127 14.36 0.51 0.28
C ILE A 127 14.86 1.27 1.51
N LEU A 128 15.42 0.58 2.49
CA LEU A 128 15.92 1.23 3.70
C LEU A 128 17.07 2.18 3.40
N LYS A 129 18.03 1.79 2.53
CA LYS A 129 19.20 2.59 2.21
C LYS A 129 18.90 3.74 1.25
N ASP A 130 18.30 3.43 0.09
CA ASP A 130 18.25 4.34 -1.06
C ASP A 130 16.96 5.19 -1.06
N VAL A 131 15.87 4.65 -0.53
CA VAL A 131 14.58 5.37 -0.46
C VAL A 131 14.41 6.09 0.88
N LEU A 132 14.83 5.46 1.98
CA LEU A 132 14.60 5.99 3.34
C LEU A 132 15.87 6.54 4.01
N SER A 133 17.04 6.42 3.36
CA SER A 133 18.31 7.00 3.79
C SER A 133 18.85 6.50 5.15
N TYR A 134 18.47 5.28 5.56
CA TYR A 134 19.01 4.67 6.79
C TYR A 134 20.51 4.33 6.64
N SER A 135 21.25 4.39 7.73
CA SER A 135 22.66 3.92 7.80
C SER A 135 22.71 2.39 7.72
N LEU A 136 23.86 1.84 7.38
CA LEU A 136 24.04 0.38 7.33
C LEU A 136 23.88 -0.28 8.71
N GLU A 137 24.25 0.46 9.76
CA GLU A 137 24.12 0.06 11.15
C GLU A 137 22.65 -0.02 11.57
N GLU A 138 21.84 0.98 11.24
CA GLU A 138 20.42 0.97 11.49
C GLU A 138 19.69 -0.13 10.70
N ILE A 139 20.09 -0.36 9.44
CA ILE A 139 19.56 -1.47 8.63
C ILE A 139 19.92 -2.81 9.25
N SER A 140 21.15 -2.95 9.77
CA SER A 140 21.61 -4.13 10.51
C SER A 140 20.73 -4.40 11.73
N GLU A 141 20.37 -3.36 12.48
CA GLU A 141 19.47 -3.47 13.63
C GLU A 141 18.04 -3.84 13.22
N ILE A 142 17.50 -3.21 12.16
CA ILE A 142 16.13 -3.46 11.67
C ILE A 142 15.97 -4.88 11.15
N LEU A 143 16.91 -5.35 10.32
CA LEU A 143 16.82 -6.64 9.62
C LEU A 143 17.44 -7.81 10.41
N ASP A 144 18.04 -7.54 11.56
CA ASP A 144 18.75 -8.53 12.38
C ASP A 144 19.84 -9.27 11.58
N GLY A 145 20.62 -8.51 10.81
CA GLY A 145 21.63 -9.01 9.90
C GLY A 145 22.99 -8.35 10.09
N SER A 146 24.08 -8.96 9.61
CA SER A 146 25.39 -8.35 9.67
C SER A 146 25.58 -7.27 8.60
N VAL A 147 26.34 -6.21 8.90
CA VAL A 147 26.66 -5.14 7.93
C VAL A 147 27.26 -5.67 6.63
N PRO A 148 28.20 -6.66 6.63
CA PRO A 148 28.69 -7.26 5.39
C PRO A 148 27.59 -7.93 4.54
N SER A 149 26.66 -8.65 5.17
CA SER A 149 25.51 -9.27 4.47
C SER A 149 24.62 -8.22 3.82
N ILE A 150 24.34 -7.13 4.55
CA ILE A 150 23.52 -6.01 4.06
C ILE A 150 24.21 -5.31 2.88
N LYS A 151 25.51 -5.04 2.95
CA LYS A 151 26.29 -4.48 1.83
C LYS A 151 26.19 -5.38 0.59
N GLY A 152 26.36 -6.69 0.76
CA GLY A 152 26.23 -7.65 -0.35
C GLY A 152 24.82 -7.68 -0.96
N ALA A 153 23.77 -7.67 -0.12
CA ALA A 153 22.39 -7.65 -0.57
C ALA A 153 22.06 -6.34 -1.30
N LEU A 154 22.49 -5.20 -0.77
CA LEU A 154 22.32 -3.88 -1.36
C LEU A 154 22.96 -3.81 -2.75
N HIS A 155 24.22 -4.23 -2.87
CA HIS A 155 24.92 -4.27 -4.15
C HIS A 155 24.18 -5.11 -5.20
N ARG A 156 23.78 -6.35 -4.85
CA ARG A 156 23.04 -7.23 -5.77
C ARG A 156 21.66 -6.66 -6.13
N GLY A 157 20.96 -6.05 -5.14
CA GLY A 157 19.67 -5.41 -5.36
C GLY A 157 19.75 -4.27 -6.38
N ARG A 158 20.71 -3.36 -6.22
CA ARG A 158 20.96 -2.26 -7.15
C ARG A 158 21.32 -2.74 -8.55
N ALA A 159 22.20 -3.75 -8.65
CA ALA A 159 22.56 -4.35 -9.93
C ALA A 159 21.35 -4.99 -10.64
N SER A 160 20.44 -5.60 -9.89
CA SER A 160 19.20 -6.18 -10.44
C SER A 160 18.25 -5.09 -10.91
N LEU A 161 18.07 -4.01 -10.17
CA LEU A 161 17.24 -2.87 -10.57
C LEU A 161 17.74 -2.20 -11.85
N ARG A 162 19.05 -1.93 -11.97
CA ARG A 162 19.64 -1.35 -13.18
C ARG A 162 19.33 -2.16 -14.45
N ARG A 163 19.28 -3.49 -14.36
CA ARG A 163 18.93 -4.35 -15.50
C ARG A 163 17.47 -4.26 -15.91
N GLN A 164 16.61 -3.85 -14.97
CA GLN A 164 15.17 -3.70 -15.22
C GLN A 164 14.80 -2.28 -15.71
N ALA A 165 15.75 -1.36 -15.75
CA ALA A 165 15.53 -0.01 -16.26
C ALA A 165 15.05 -0.06 -17.71
N GLY A 166 13.85 0.43 -17.98
CA GLY A 166 13.22 0.43 -19.31
C GLY A 166 12.08 -0.59 -19.50
N GLU A 167 11.82 -1.48 -18.56
CA GLU A 167 10.66 -2.37 -18.61
C GLU A 167 9.45 -1.75 -17.90
N SER A 168 8.37 -1.46 -18.64
CA SER A 168 7.11 -1.04 -18.04
C SER A 168 6.28 -2.24 -17.61
N PRO A 169 5.76 -2.29 -16.38
CA PRO A 169 4.88 -3.38 -15.94
C PRO A 169 3.55 -3.35 -16.71
N SER A 170 3.08 -4.52 -17.13
CA SER A 170 1.77 -4.67 -17.76
C SER A 170 0.67 -4.68 -16.68
N ALA A 171 -0.36 -3.88 -16.87
CA ALA A 171 -1.53 -3.89 -15.99
C ALA A 171 -2.31 -5.22 -16.17
N THR A 172 -2.79 -5.78 -15.06
CA THR A 172 -3.65 -6.96 -15.08
C THR A 172 -5.03 -6.60 -15.63
N ALA A 173 -5.42 -7.20 -16.76
CA ALA A 173 -6.75 -6.99 -17.33
C ALA A 173 -7.85 -7.64 -16.46
N LEU A 174 -8.97 -6.94 -16.30
CA LEU A 174 -10.16 -7.52 -15.66
C LEU A 174 -10.85 -8.53 -16.60
N PRO A 175 -11.47 -9.59 -16.03
CA PRO A 175 -12.45 -10.38 -16.76
C PRO A 175 -13.55 -9.48 -17.34
N PRO A 176 -14.06 -9.73 -18.56
CA PRO A 176 -15.01 -8.85 -19.24
C PRO A 176 -16.27 -8.54 -18.42
N GLU A 177 -16.77 -9.52 -17.68
CA GLU A 177 -17.94 -9.33 -16.80
C GLU A 177 -17.66 -8.35 -15.65
N GLN A 178 -16.50 -8.48 -15.02
CA GLN A 178 -16.09 -7.58 -13.95
C GLN A 178 -15.83 -6.17 -14.46
N ALA A 179 -15.24 -6.04 -15.65
CA ALA A 179 -15.07 -4.75 -16.30
C ALA A 179 -16.42 -4.07 -16.58
N ARG A 180 -17.43 -4.82 -17.08
CA ARG A 180 -18.80 -4.33 -17.31
C ARG A 180 -19.45 -3.83 -16.01
N LEU A 181 -19.33 -4.60 -14.92
CA LEU A 181 -19.92 -4.22 -13.62
C LEU A 181 -19.23 -2.99 -13.03
N LEU A 182 -17.93 -2.89 -13.18
CA LEU A 182 -17.18 -1.72 -12.75
C LEU A 182 -17.58 -0.47 -13.55
N SER A 183 -17.75 -0.60 -14.87
CA SER A 183 -18.24 0.50 -15.74
C SER A 183 -19.64 0.95 -15.31
N ARG A 184 -20.53 -0.01 -15.07
CA ARG A 184 -21.89 0.31 -14.57
C ARG A 184 -21.86 1.06 -13.22
N TYR A 185 -20.97 0.66 -12.31
CA TYR A 185 -20.78 1.38 -11.04
C TYR A 185 -20.38 2.85 -11.28
N VAL A 186 -19.39 3.09 -12.12
CA VAL A 186 -18.88 4.43 -12.46
C VAL A 186 -19.97 5.26 -13.13
N GLU A 187 -20.70 4.70 -14.09
CA GLU A 187 -21.80 5.37 -14.79
C GLU A 187 -22.91 5.81 -13.83
N LEU A 188 -23.41 4.88 -13.00
CA LEU A 188 -24.48 5.16 -12.02
C LEU A 188 -24.03 6.21 -11.00
N PHE A 189 -22.80 6.12 -10.51
CA PHE A 189 -22.25 7.11 -9.57
C PHE A 189 -22.18 8.51 -10.21
N ASN A 190 -21.69 8.60 -11.44
CA ASN A 190 -21.55 9.87 -12.17
C ASN A 190 -22.91 10.45 -12.58
N ALA A 191 -23.92 9.58 -12.84
CA ALA A 191 -25.31 9.96 -13.05
C ALA A 191 -26.04 10.34 -11.75
N ARG A 192 -25.40 10.15 -10.59
CA ARG A 192 -25.98 10.37 -9.25
C ARG A 192 -27.15 9.43 -8.93
N ASP A 193 -27.25 8.30 -9.61
CA ASP A 193 -28.26 7.27 -9.37
C ASP A 193 -27.82 6.34 -8.22
N PHE A 194 -27.84 6.90 -7.01
CA PHE A 194 -27.42 6.18 -5.83
C PHE A 194 -28.43 5.10 -5.39
N ASP A 195 -29.68 5.16 -5.87
CA ASP A 195 -30.66 4.12 -5.60
C ASP A 195 -30.35 2.86 -6.42
N ALA A 196 -29.98 3.03 -7.69
CA ALA A 196 -29.51 1.92 -8.50
C ALA A 196 -28.19 1.31 -7.94
N LEU A 197 -27.27 2.14 -7.42
CA LEU A 197 -26.04 1.64 -6.74
C LEU A 197 -26.38 0.84 -5.48
N ARG A 198 -27.33 1.30 -4.65
CA ARG A 198 -27.80 0.54 -3.47
C ARG A 198 -28.42 -0.81 -3.87
N ALA A 199 -29.16 -0.84 -4.98
CA ALA A 199 -29.75 -2.07 -5.50
C ALA A 199 -28.69 -3.09 -5.98
N MET A 200 -27.46 -2.66 -6.27
CA MET A 200 -26.34 -3.55 -6.60
C MET A 200 -25.65 -4.15 -5.38
N LEU A 201 -25.92 -3.70 -4.15
CA LEU A 201 -25.27 -4.24 -2.95
C LEU A 201 -25.69 -5.69 -2.68
N ALA A 202 -24.74 -6.53 -2.29
CA ALA A 202 -25.03 -7.82 -1.70
C ALA A 202 -25.55 -7.62 -0.26
N GLU A 203 -26.33 -8.56 0.26
CA GLU A 203 -26.84 -8.50 1.65
C GLU A 203 -25.69 -8.45 2.67
N ASP A 204 -24.61 -9.22 2.43
CA ASP A 204 -23.41 -9.33 3.24
C ASP A 204 -22.26 -8.40 2.78
N VAL A 205 -22.57 -7.35 2.04
CA VAL A 205 -21.58 -6.39 1.55
C VAL A 205 -20.77 -5.78 2.68
N ARG A 206 -19.47 -5.56 2.44
CA ARG A 206 -18.57 -4.84 3.33
C ARG A 206 -18.08 -3.56 2.68
N LEU A 207 -18.00 -2.51 3.49
CA LEU A 207 -17.38 -1.24 3.14
C LEU A 207 -16.25 -0.96 4.12
N GLU A 208 -15.09 -0.67 3.61
CA GLU A 208 -13.96 -0.15 4.36
C GLU A 208 -13.67 1.28 3.90
N LEU A 209 -13.85 2.23 4.80
CA LEU A 209 -13.36 3.60 4.65
C LEU A 209 -12.00 3.65 5.33
N VAL A 210 -10.95 3.49 4.53
CA VAL A 210 -9.57 3.34 5.04
C VAL A 210 -9.18 4.54 5.91
N GLY A 211 -8.68 4.25 7.11
CA GLY A 211 -8.34 5.28 8.10
C GLY A 211 -9.52 5.87 8.87
N MET A 212 -10.76 5.39 8.64
CA MET A 212 -11.94 5.94 9.30
C MET A 212 -12.83 4.87 9.97
N THR A 213 -13.43 3.95 9.20
CA THR A 213 -14.40 2.97 9.73
C THR A 213 -14.69 1.84 8.76
N GLU A 214 -15.20 0.74 9.30
CA GLU A 214 -15.77 -0.36 8.53
C GLU A 214 -17.27 -0.45 8.75
N LYS A 215 -18.01 -0.90 7.73
CA LYS A 215 -19.45 -1.16 7.78
C LYS A 215 -19.76 -2.48 7.10
N SER A 216 -20.81 -3.15 7.54
CA SER A 216 -21.26 -4.42 6.99
C SER A 216 -22.78 -4.45 6.83
N GLY A 217 -23.24 -5.11 5.75
CA GLY A 217 -24.65 -5.22 5.40
C GLY A 217 -25.18 -4.08 4.54
N ALA A 218 -26.11 -4.40 3.65
CA ALA A 218 -26.62 -3.48 2.63
C ALA A 218 -27.26 -2.21 3.21
N ALA A 219 -27.90 -2.31 4.38
CA ALA A 219 -28.55 -1.17 5.04
C ALA A 219 -27.52 -0.13 5.51
N ASP A 220 -26.47 -0.56 6.22
CA ASP A 220 -25.44 0.32 6.77
C ASP A 220 -24.51 0.88 5.65
N VAL A 221 -24.17 0.03 4.67
CA VAL A 221 -23.38 0.45 3.50
C VAL A 221 -24.20 1.37 2.60
N GLY A 222 -25.53 1.22 2.54
CA GLY A 222 -26.41 2.14 1.80
C GLY A 222 -26.28 3.60 2.23
N GLY A 223 -25.99 3.86 3.51
CA GLY A 223 -25.72 5.19 4.05
C GLY A 223 -24.46 5.86 3.50
N TYR A 224 -23.49 5.10 3.04
CA TYR A 224 -22.29 5.60 2.37
C TYR A 224 -22.64 6.41 1.11
N PHE A 225 -23.52 5.91 0.28
CA PHE A 225 -23.96 6.61 -0.92
C PHE A 225 -24.78 7.88 -0.59
N ALA A 226 -25.50 7.92 0.54
CA ALA A 226 -26.16 9.13 0.99
C ALA A 226 -25.18 10.26 1.36
N ASN A 227 -23.98 9.90 1.84
CA ASN A 227 -22.91 10.87 2.07
C ASN A 227 -22.34 11.42 0.76
N TYR A 228 -22.12 10.57 -0.24
CA TYR A 228 -21.69 11.02 -1.57
C TYR A 228 -22.78 11.85 -2.27
N ALA A 229 -24.07 11.58 -2.01
CA ALA A 229 -25.15 12.39 -2.53
C ALA A 229 -25.09 13.87 -2.11
N LYS A 230 -24.52 14.16 -0.94
CA LYS A 230 -24.34 15.52 -0.42
C LYS A 230 -23.12 16.25 -0.98
N LEU A 231 -22.24 15.55 -1.68
CA LEU A 231 -20.98 16.08 -2.19
C LEU A 231 -21.15 16.40 -3.68
N ALA A 232 -21.07 17.67 -4.02
CA ALA A 232 -21.03 18.12 -5.41
C ALA A 232 -19.60 17.96 -5.99
N GLY A 233 -19.49 17.69 -7.26
CA GLY A 233 -18.23 17.75 -7.99
C GLY A 233 -17.46 16.45 -8.11
N ILE A 234 -17.65 15.47 -7.24
CA ILE A 234 -16.91 14.21 -7.32
C ILE A 234 -17.30 13.44 -8.58
N ARG A 235 -16.30 13.09 -9.38
CA ARG A 235 -16.39 12.25 -10.57
C ARG A 235 -15.51 11.03 -10.45
N LEU A 236 -16.03 9.90 -10.88
CA LEU A 236 -15.30 8.63 -10.93
C LEU A 236 -14.91 8.32 -12.37
N GLU A 237 -13.72 7.74 -12.52
CA GLU A 237 -13.21 7.24 -13.80
C GLU A 237 -12.48 5.92 -13.61
N HIS A 238 -12.35 5.17 -14.68
CA HIS A 238 -11.56 3.93 -14.68
C HIS A 238 -10.07 4.25 -14.63
N GLY A 239 -9.34 3.43 -13.90
CA GLY A 239 -7.88 3.53 -13.83
C GLY A 239 -7.24 2.26 -13.36
N VAL A 240 -5.94 2.35 -13.21
CA VAL A 240 -5.08 1.29 -12.67
C VAL A 240 -4.29 1.89 -11.51
N VAL A 241 -4.24 1.21 -10.40
CA VAL A 241 -3.45 1.57 -9.22
C VAL A 241 -2.58 0.37 -8.86
N ASP A 242 -1.26 0.56 -8.86
CA ASP A 242 -0.25 -0.50 -8.61
C ASP A 242 -0.46 -1.76 -9.47
N GLY A 243 -0.76 -1.54 -10.78
CA GLY A 243 -1.01 -2.62 -11.72
C GLY A 243 -2.40 -3.29 -11.57
N ARG A 244 -3.23 -2.87 -10.64
CA ARG A 244 -4.58 -3.41 -10.39
C ARG A 244 -5.65 -2.46 -10.91
N PRO A 245 -6.69 -2.95 -11.59
CA PRO A 245 -7.84 -2.15 -11.96
C PRO A 245 -8.50 -1.52 -10.73
N ALA A 246 -8.76 -0.22 -10.82
CA ALA A 246 -9.32 0.59 -9.76
C ALA A 246 -10.27 1.65 -10.32
N ILE A 247 -11.01 2.28 -9.45
CA ILE A 247 -11.76 3.50 -9.73
C ILE A 247 -10.97 4.67 -9.16
N LEU A 248 -10.72 5.67 -9.97
CA LEU A 248 -10.07 6.92 -9.58
C LEU A 248 -11.14 7.98 -9.33
N ALA A 249 -11.00 8.74 -8.26
CA ALA A 249 -11.94 9.79 -7.89
C ALA A 249 -11.32 11.17 -8.06
N ARG A 250 -11.99 12.05 -8.85
CA ARG A 250 -11.65 13.48 -8.99
C ARG A 250 -12.63 14.31 -8.19
N GLU A 251 -12.13 15.30 -7.49
CA GLU A 251 -12.98 16.26 -6.77
C GLU A 251 -13.32 17.49 -7.63
N GLU A 252 -12.48 17.76 -8.63
CA GLU A 252 -12.69 18.81 -9.63
C GLU A 252 -12.45 18.25 -11.03
N PRO A 253 -13.18 18.71 -12.07
CA PRO A 253 -13.15 18.12 -13.41
C PRO A 253 -11.78 18.09 -14.08
N GLN A 254 -10.90 19.07 -13.80
CA GLN A 254 -9.58 19.19 -14.39
C GLN A 254 -8.42 18.88 -13.45
N ALA A 255 -8.70 18.62 -12.17
CA ALA A 255 -7.67 18.21 -11.21
C ALA A 255 -7.25 16.76 -11.45
N PRO A 256 -6.03 16.36 -11.06
CA PRO A 256 -5.67 14.94 -11.03
C PRO A 256 -6.59 14.17 -10.06
N PRO A 257 -6.69 12.85 -10.20
CA PRO A 257 -7.38 12.02 -9.21
C PRO A 257 -6.84 12.28 -7.80
N ALA A 258 -7.74 12.38 -6.82
CA ALA A 258 -7.40 12.69 -5.44
C ALA A 258 -7.29 11.44 -4.55
N TYR A 259 -7.93 10.36 -4.93
CA TYR A 259 -7.94 9.06 -4.24
C TYR A 259 -8.49 7.97 -5.14
N CYS A 260 -8.45 6.73 -4.66
CA CYS A 260 -8.97 5.58 -5.40
C CYS A 260 -9.98 4.77 -4.57
N LEU A 261 -10.74 3.94 -5.30
CA LEU A 261 -11.63 2.94 -4.74
C LEU A 261 -11.38 1.60 -5.42
N PHE A 262 -11.48 0.52 -4.64
CA PHE A 262 -11.55 -0.85 -5.16
C PHE A 262 -12.93 -1.41 -4.88
N VAL A 263 -13.57 -1.97 -5.92
CA VAL A 263 -14.89 -2.58 -5.82
C VAL A 263 -14.77 -4.04 -6.28
N ARG A 264 -15.25 -4.98 -5.46
CA ARG A 264 -15.32 -6.39 -5.82
C ARG A 264 -16.76 -6.82 -5.96
N PHE A 265 -17.00 -7.60 -7.01
CA PHE A 265 -18.32 -8.16 -7.32
C PHE A 265 -18.29 -9.67 -7.15
N ARG A 266 -19.42 -10.23 -6.73
CA ARG A 266 -19.75 -11.64 -6.75
C ARG A 266 -21.22 -11.76 -7.17
N ASP A 267 -21.51 -12.63 -8.14
CA ASP A 267 -22.87 -12.85 -8.67
C ASP A 267 -23.59 -11.54 -9.04
N GLU A 268 -22.91 -10.67 -9.79
CA GLU A 268 -23.35 -9.33 -10.21
C GLU A 268 -23.66 -8.33 -9.07
N ARG A 269 -23.39 -8.70 -7.82
CA ARG A 269 -23.60 -7.86 -6.63
C ARG A 269 -22.27 -7.33 -6.10
N ILE A 270 -22.29 -6.12 -5.56
CA ILE A 270 -21.16 -5.52 -4.87
C ILE A 270 -20.98 -6.23 -3.53
N GLN A 271 -19.86 -6.95 -3.41
CA GLN A 271 -19.49 -7.68 -2.20
C GLN A 271 -18.60 -6.86 -1.26
N PHE A 272 -17.77 -5.99 -1.83
CA PHE A 272 -16.80 -5.23 -1.07
C PHE A 272 -16.48 -3.90 -1.76
N ILE A 273 -16.44 -2.84 -0.97
CA ILE A 273 -15.96 -1.52 -1.39
C ILE A 273 -14.85 -1.12 -0.43
N ARG A 274 -13.72 -0.72 -0.97
CA ARG A 274 -12.62 -0.13 -0.23
C ARG A 274 -12.35 1.26 -0.77
N ASP A 275 -12.51 2.28 0.06
CA ASP A 275 -12.46 3.69 -0.33
C ASP A 275 -11.35 4.40 0.43
N TYR A 276 -10.40 4.99 -0.31
CA TYR A 276 -9.21 5.68 0.21
C TYR A 276 -9.41 7.19 0.39
N ARG A 277 -10.64 7.66 0.36
CA ARG A 277 -10.94 9.09 0.49
C ARG A 277 -10.34 9.73 1.73
N TYR A 278 -10.31 9.02 2.85
CA TYR A 278 -9.76 9.49 4.13
C TYR A 278 -8.30 9.11 4.35
N ALA A 279 -7.73 8.34 3.44
CA ALA A 279 -6.34 7.89 3.46
C ALA A 279 -5.62 8.24 2.16
N ARG A 280 -5.72 9.51 1.73
CA ARG A 280 -5.13 10.00 0.45
C ARG A 280 -3.63 9.79 0.38
N TYR A 281 -2.94 9.86 1.52
CA TYR A 281 -1.52 9.59 1.62
C TYR A 281 -1.11 8.20 1.08
N VAL A 282 -2.03 7.24 1.03
CA VAL A 282 -1.80 5.93 0.38
C VAL A 282 -1.76 6.10 -1.14
N PHE A 283 -2.65 6.93 -1.68
CA PHE A 283 -2.72 7.20 -3.10
C PHE A 283 -1.52 8.02 -3.59
N ASP A 284 -0.96 8.90 -2.75
CA ASP A 284 0.25 9.66 -3.05
C ASP A 284 1.50 8.77 -3.20
N GLU A 285 1.54 7.62 -2.54
CA GLU A 285 2.63 6.62 -2.67
C GLU A 285 2.37 5.57 -3.77
N ALA A 286 1.16 5.52 -4.34
CA ALA A 286 0.76 4.56 -5.35
C ALA A 286 1.19 4.99 -6.76
N THR A 287 1.44 3.99 -7.61
CA THR A 287 1.57 4.23 -9.05
C THR A 287 0.20 4.09 -9.71
N TRP A 288 -0.28 5.14 -10.37
CA TRP A 288 -1.60 5.11 -11.00
C TRP A 288 -1.59 5.64 -12.43
N SER A 289 -2.56 5.21 -13.21
CA SER A 289 -2.85 5.73 -14.54
C SER A 289 -4.35 5.69 -14.82
N CYS A 290 -4.85 6.69 -15.56
CA CYS A 290 -6.23 6.64 -16.08
C CYS A 290 -6.31 5.57 -17.17
N ALA A 291 -7.41 4.82 -17.24
CA ALA A 291 -7.67 3.98 -18.39
C ALA A 291 -7.86 4.89 -19.60
N THR A 292 -7.03 4.72 -20.61
CA THR A 292 -7.23 5.39 -21.90
C THR A 292 -8.56 4.85 -22.46
N GLU A 293 -9.53 5.75 -22.69
CA GLU A 293 -10.72 5.38 -23.47
C GLU A 293 -10.22 4.81 -24.80
N GLY A 294 -10.40 3.51 -24.99
CA GLY A 294 -10.10 2.86 -26.27
C GLY A 294 -10.95 3.51 -27.36
N ARG A 295 -10.29 4.21 -28.28
CA ARG A 295 -10.87 4.66 -29.54
C ARG A 295 -11.25 3.49 -30.41
#